data_ecb9e880b235eb13edd993a817a94873
#
_entry.id   ecb9e880b235eb13edd993a817a94873
#
_cell.length_a   1.000
_cell.length_b   1.000
_cell.length_c   1.000
_cell.angle_alpha   90.00
_cell.angle_beta   90.00
_cell.angle_gamma   90.00
#
_symmetry.space_group_name_H-M   'P 1'
#
loop_
_entity.id
_entity.type
_entity.pdbx_description
1 polymer ?
#
loop_
_entity_poly.entity_id
_entity_poly.type
_entity_poly.pdbx_seq_one_letter_code
_entity_poly.pdbx_strand_id
1 'polypeptide(L)'
;MLEDDSKEQISIGSDQEWLVDVWLIPLKMLDDDSRAIQLGAVAGMSVDDSQRSFVGDPLRMMLIGLEEDSRFPYVIESGGAAVGVLTLQSGAASLAGWARDESAWLLRGFLIDSRSQGRGLGSLAARAAVEEARKLTARLGGGQAGVVLSVNERNPAGLAAYAKAGFVDTGQYLGGSAGPQRTMYRELG
;
A
#
# COMPACT_ATOMS: atom_id res chain seq x y z
N MET A 1 12.14 33.09 2.01
CA MET A 1 11.33 32.54 3.12
C MET A 1 10.18 31.81 2.44
N LEU A 2 10.41 30.55 2.11
CA LEU A 2 9.43 29.67 1.48
C LEU A 2 9.05 28.66 2.57
N GLU A 3 7.82 28.77 3.07
CA GLU A 3 7.25 27.87 4.05
C GLU A 3 7.03 26.48 3.39
N ASP A 4 7.52 25.46 4.08
CA ASP A 4 7.41 24.05 3.74
C ASP A 4 6.00 23.56 4.09
N ASP A 5 5.11 23.57 3.10
CA ASP A 5 3.67 23.21 3.21
C ASP A 5 3.39 21.70 3.01
N SER A 6 4.37 20.83 3.26
CA SER A 6 4.25 19.38 2.97
C SER A 6 3.83 18.49 4.15
N LYS A 7 3.32 19.09 5.27
CA LYS A 7 2.84 18.29 6.42
C LYS A 7 1.39 18.64 6.77
N GLU A 8 0.46 18.14 6.00
CA GLU A 8 -0.95 18.18 6.38
C GLU A 8 -1.26 17.06 7.38
N GLN A 9 -1.48 17.47 8.62
CA GLN A 9 -1.76 16.62 9.76
C GLN A 9 -3.24 16.26 9.77
N ILE A 10 -3.59 15.01 9.47
CA ILE A 10 -4.96 14.51 9.65
C ILE A 10 -5.13 14.08 11.10
N SER A 11 -5.68 14.97 11.92
CA SER A 11 -6.07 14.67 13.30
C SER A 11 -7.50 14.12 13.33
N ILE A 12 -7.67 12.88 13.79
CA ILE A 12 -8.99 12.29 14.10
C ILE A 12 -9.05 12.02 15.61
N GLY A 13 -10.02 12.68 16.25
CA GLY A 13 -10.14 12.94 17.66
C GLY A 13 -10.35 11.78 18.63
N SER A 14 -10.05 12.14 19.86
CA SER A 14 -10.39 11.74 21.23
C SER A 14 -10.07 10.32 21.71
N ASP A 15 -9.32 10.38 22.80
CA ASP A 15 -8.87 9.44 23.80
C ASP A 15 -7.48 8.84 23.57
N GLN A 16 -6.60 9.20 24.46
CA GLN A 16 -5.16 8.87 24.60
C GLN A 16 -4.72 7.46 24.18
N GLU A 17 -4.96 7.09 22.92
CA GLU A 17 -4.18 6.08 22.24
C GLU A 17 -3.04 6.84 21.53
N TRP A 18 -1.81 6.43 21.76
CA TRP A 18 -0.59 6.90 21.12
C TRP A 18 -0.87 7.04 19.62
N LEU A 19 -0.92 8.28 19.11
CA LEU A 19 -1.16 8.57 17.69
C LEU A 19 -0.07 7.88 16.87
N VAL A 20 -0.41 6.74 16.32
CA VAL A 20 0.47 6.03 15.39
C VAL A 20 0.21 6.62 14.02
N ASP A 21 1.01 7.60 13.63
CA ASP A 21 0.96 8.20 12.30
C ASP A 21 1.63 7.29 11.28
N VAL A 22 1.03 7.19 10.11
CA VAL A 22 1.58 6.49 8.95
C VAL A 22 1.67 7.46 7.79
N TRP A 23 2.86 7.53 7.20
CA TRP A 23 3.15 8.32 6.00
C TRP A 23 3.53 7.40 4.84
N LEU A 24 3.13 7.79 3.63
CA LEU A 24 3.56 7.12 2.41
C LEU A 24 4.59 7.98 1.69
N ILE A 25 5.82 7.50 1.61
CA ILE A 25 6.93 8.18 0.95
C ILE A 25 6.99 7.73 -0.51
N PRO A 26 6.65 8.59 -1.49
CA PRO A 26 6.61 8.22 -2.90
C PRO A 26 8.01 8.13 -3.50
N LEU A 27 8.52 6.93 -3.74
CA LEU A 27 9.91 6.72 -4.18
C LEU A 27 10.25 7.41 -5.50
N LYS A 28 9.30 7.55 -6.42
CA LYS A 28 9.50 8.26 -7.72
C LYS A 28 9.65 9.77 -7.59
N MET A 29 9.26 10.36 -6.44
CA MET A 29 9.33 11.80 -6.21
C MET A 29 10.59 12.23 -5.45
N LEU A 30 11.38 11.27 -4.97
CA LEU A 30 12.61 11.53 -4.23
C LEU A 30 13.79 11.78 -5.19
N ASP A 31 14.74 12.62 -4.77
CA ASP A 31 16.08 12.66 -5.35
C ASP A 31 16.82 11.33 -5.15
N ASP A 32 17.94 11.14 -5.86
CA ASP A 32 18.65 9.86 -5.87
C ASP A 32 19.22 9.50 -4.49
N ASP A 33 19.72 10.46 -3.71
CA ASP A 33 20.29 10.21 -2.39
C ASP A 33 19.20 9.82 -1.39
N SER A 34 18.11 10.58 -1.35
CA SER A 34 16.94 10.29 -0.49
C SER A 34 16.31 8.93 -0.87
N ARG A 35 16.21 8.62 -2.15
CA ARG A 35 15.72 7.33 -2.64
C ARG A 35 16.63 6.18 -2.22
N ALA A 36 17.95 6.36 -2.32
CA ALA A 36 18.92 5.34 -1.90
C ALA A 36 18.83 5.04 -0.40
N ILE A 37 18.61 6.07 0.44
CA ILE A 37 18.39 5.90 1.89
C ILE A 37 17.14 5.05 2.14
N GLN A 38 16.02 5.37 1.49
CA GLN A 38 14.77 4.61 1.64
C GLN A 38 14.92 3.17 1.16
N LEU A 39 15.56 2.93 0.02
CA LEU A 39 15.81 1.57 -0.49
C LEU A 39 16.73 0.77 0.45
N GLY A 40 17.72 1.43 1.07
CA GLY A 40 18.57 0.82 2.10
C GLY A 40 17.75 0.35 3.32
N ALA A 41 16.79 1.17 3.76
CA ALA A 41 15.89 0.78 4.85
C ALA A 41 14.97 -0.40 4.45
N VAL A 42 14.46 -0.41 3.21
CA VAL A 42 13.64 -1.51 2.66
C VAL A 42 14.44 -2.81 2.59
N ALA A 43 15.72 -2.77 2.20
CA ALA A 43 16.59 -3.95 2.14
C ALA A 43 16.77 -4.64 3.51
N GLY A 44 16.64 -3.88 4.60
CA GLY A 44 16.69 -4.39 5.97
C GLY A 44 15.38 -4.93 6.54
N MET A 45 14.27 -4.91 5.75
CA MET A 45 12.98 -5.39 6.21
C MET A 45 12.92 -6.91 6.31
N SER A 46 12.21 -7.39 7.31
CA SER A 46 11.99 -8.81 7.56
C SER A 46 10.55 -9.20 7.21
N VAL A 47 10.41 -10.28 6.47
CA VAL A 47 9.12 -10.90 6.15
C VAL A 47 8.96 -12.14 7.01
N ASP A 48 7.82 -12.28 7.69
CA ASP A 48 7.49 -13.50 8.40
C ASP A 48 7.45 -14.69 7.44
N ASP A 49 7.99 -15.84 7.86
CA ASP A 49 8.07 -17.04 7.01
C ASP A 49 6.70 -17.50 6.51
N SER A 50 5.65 -17.31 7.30
CA SER A 50 4.26 -17.61 6.91
C SER A 50 3.75 -16.69 5.78
N GLN A 51 4.33 -15.51 5.63
CA GLN A 51 3.95 -14.51 4.63
C GLN A 51 4.85 -14.52 3.38
N ARG A 52 6.03 -15.13 3.45
CA ARG A 52 6.98 -15.19 2.32
C ARG A 52 6.39 -15.80 1.06
N SER A 53 5.45 -16.73 1.20
CA SER A 53 4.76 -17.33 0.05
C SER A 53 3.76 -16.39 -0.64
N PHE A 54 3.37 -15.29 0.01
CA PHE A 54 2.37 -14.34 -0.49
C PHE A 54 2.98 -13.02 -0.94
N VAL A 55 4.16 -12.67 -0.42
CA VAL A 55 4.85 -11.40 -0.69
C VAL A 55 6.27 -11.71 -1.17
N GLY A 56 6.66 -11.12 -2.29
CA GLY A 56 8.01 -11.24 -2.81
C GLY A 56 9.05 -10.48 -1.96
N ASP A 57 10.29 -10.46 -2.43
CA ASP A 57 11.36 -9.64 -1.82
C ASP A 57 10.99 -8.15 -1.89
N PRO A 58 10.94 -7.43 -0.75
CA PRO A 58 10.49 -6.05 -0.69
C PRO A 58 11.34 -5.10 -1.55
N LEU A 59 12.66 -5.23 -1.50
CA LEU A 59 13.56 -4.39 -2.28
C LEU A 59 13.35 -4.59 -3.78
N ARG A 60 13.28 -5.84 -4.21
CA ARG A 60 13.03 -6.17 -5.62
C ARG A 60 11.68 -5.61 -6.10
N MET A 61 10.64 -5.68 -5.28
CA MET A 61 9.32 -5.11 -5.62
C MET A 61 9.40 -3.59 -5.83
N MET A 62 10.15 -2.88 -4.98
CA MET A 62 10.33 -1.44 -5.11
C MET A 62 11.14 -1.09 -6.35
N LEU A 63 12.23 -1.81 -6.64
CA LEU A 63 13.05 -1.59 -7.84
C LEU A 63 12.23 -1.79 -9.14
N ILE A 64 11.48 -2.88 -9.25
CA ILE A 64 10.55 -3.09 -10.38
C ILE A 64 9.53 -1.96 -10.48
N GLY A 65 8.99 -1.50 -9.34
CA GLY A 65 8.05 -0.39 -9.31
C GLY A 65 8.63 0.93 -9.80
N LEU A 66 9.92 1.17 -9.60
CA LEU A 66 10.62 2.36 -10.10
C LEU A 66 10.83 2.33 -11.63
N GLU A 67 11.00 1.14 -12.21
CA GLU A 67 11.23 0.97 -13.66
C GLU A 67 9.93 1.03 -14.49
N GLU A 68 8.77 0.72 -13.92
CA GLU A 68 7.49 0.68 -14.65
C GLU A 68 6.68 1.95 -14.43
N ASP A 69 6.32 2.66 -15.51
CA ASP A 69 5.56 3.92 -15.45
C ASP A 69 4.18 3.78 -14.80
N SER A 70 3.54 2.63 -14.98
CA SER A 70 2.21 2.34 -14.41
C SER A 70 2.22 2.09 -12.90
N ARG A 71 3.40 1.92 -12.29
CA ARG A 71 3.58 1.60 -10.86
C ARG A 71 4.05 2.81 -10.08
N PHE A 72 3.50 2.97 -8.90
CA PHE A 72 3.83 4.03 -7.94
C PHE A 72 4.21 3.37 -6.61
N PRO A 73 5.53 3.08 -6.42
CA PRO A 73 6.04 2.44 -5.20
C PRO A 73 6.17 3.45 -4.06
N TYR A 74 5.80 3.02 -2.86
CA TYR A 74 5.88 3.81 -1.62
C TYR A 74 6.58 3.02 -0.52
N VAL A 75 7.36 3.72 0.30
CA VAL A 75 7.76 3.25 1.61
C VAL A 75 6.73 3.73 2.63
N ILE A 76 6.33 2.84 3.52
CA ILE A 76 5.46 3.15 4.65
C ILE A 76 6.35 3.56 5.82
N GLU A 77 6.19 4.79 6.30
CA GLU A 77 6.91 5.32 7.45
C GLU A 77 5.98 5.48 8.65
N SER A 78 6.50 5.22 9.84
CA SER A 78 5.82 5.49 11.11
C SER A 78 6.85 5.81 12.18
N GLY A 79 6.64 6.92 12.89
CA GLY A 79 7.57 7.36 13.93
C GLY A 79 9.00 7.65 13.42
N GLY A 80 9.14 8.11 12.16
CA GLY A 80 10.42 8.42 11.53
C GLY A 80 11.21 7.18 11.07
N ALA A 81 10.60 6.00 11.04
CA ALA A 81 11.22 4.76 10.58
C ALA A 81 10.42 4.11 9.45
N ALA A 82 11.12 3.54 8.47
CA ALA A 82 10.50 2.72 7.44
C ALA A 82 9.98 1.41 8.05
N VAL A 83 8.66 1.19 7.96
CA VAL A 83 7.97 0.06 8.60
C VAL A 83 7.28 -0.86 7.59
N GLY A 84 7.34 -0.55 6.30
CA GLY A 84 6.73 -1.36 5.26
C GLY A 84 6.84 -0.75 3.88
N VAL A 85 6.22 -1.42 2.90
CA VAL A 85 6.15 -0.97 1.51
C VAL A 85 4.79 -1.26 0.92
N LEU A 86 4.43 -0.54 -0.13
CA LEU A 86 3.29 -0.84 -1.00
C LEU A 86 3.50 -0.24 -2.39
N THR A 87 2.71 -0.70 -3.36
CA THR A 87 2.67 -0.14 -4.70
C THR A 87 1.22 0.06 -5.13
N LEU A 88 0.89 1.23 -5.66
CA LEU A 88 -0.31 1.48 -6.45
C LEU A 88 0.04 1.31 -7.93
N GLN A 89 -0.80 0.60 -8.68
CA GLN A 89 -0.59 0.37 -10.12
C GLN A 89 -1.87 0.69 -10.89
N SER A 90 -1.73 1.45 -11.99
CA SER A 90 -2.81 1.70 -12.94
C SER A 90 -2.86 0.62 -14.02
N GLY A 91 -4.05 0.41 -14.61
CA GLY A 91 -4.22 -0.49 -15.75
C GLY A 91 -3.93 -1.97 -15.46
N ALA A 92 -4.14 -2.42 -14.22
CA ALA A 92 -3.80 -3.78 -13.79
C ALA A 92 -4.79 -4.38 -12.77
N ALA A 93 -5.96 -3.81 -12.63
CA ALA A 93 -6.95 -4.23 -11.62
C ALA A 93 -7.43 -5.68 -11.81
N SER A 94 -7.40 -6.20 -13.04
CA SER A 94 -7.74 -7.59 -13.36
C SER A 94 -6.83 -8.61 -12.67
N LEU A 95 -5.59 -8.23 -12.30
CA LEU A 95 -4.70 -9.08 -11.52
C LEU A 95 -5.20 -9.35 -10.08
N ALA A 96 -6.19 -8.60 -9.63
CA ALA A 96 -6.92 -8.86 -8.38
C ALA A 96 -8.33 -9.42 -8.61
N GLY A 97 -8.65 -9.86 -9.83
CA GLY A 97 -9.98 -10.36 -10.18
C GLY A 97 -11.01 -9.27 -10.47
N TRP A 98 -10.58 -8.03 -10.67
CA TRP A 98 -11.49 -6.92 -11.01
C TRP A 98 -11.81 -6.89 -12.50
N ALA A 99 -13.06 -6.55 -12.86
CA ALA A 99 -13.54 -6.73 -14.24
C ALA A 99 -12.90 -5.80 -15.29
N ARG A 100 -12.45 -4.59 -14.88
CA ARG A 100 -11.91 -3.58 -15.80
C ARG A 100 -10.66 -2.94 -15.23
N ASP A 101 -9.52 -3.11 -15.92
CA ASP A 101 -8.21 -2.66 -15.49
C ASP A 101 -8.13 -1.15 -15.20
N GLU A 102 -8.79 -0.34 -16.03
CA GLU A 102 -8.71 1.12 -15.93
C GLU A 102 -9.65 1.73 -14.90
N SER A 103 -10.55 0.93 -14.31
CA SER A 103 -11.58 1.44 -13.40
C SER A 103 -11.17 1.53 -11.93
N ALA A 104 -10.04 0.94 -11.57
CA ALA A 104 -9.52 0.96 -10.21
C ALA A 104 -7.98 0.93 -10.19
N TRP A 105 -7.39 1.49 -9.16
CA TRP A 105 -5.99 1.27 -8.82
C TRP A 105 -5.81 -0.11 -8.22
N LEU A 106 -4.78 -0.86 -8.65
CA LEU A 106 -4.37 -2.09 -7.98
C LEU A 106 -3.42 -1.74 -6.82
N LEU A 107 -3.81 -2.05 -5.60
CA LEU A 107 -2.91 -2.07 -4.45
C LEU A 107 -2.23 -3.44 -4.37
N ARG A 108 -0.90 -3.44 -4.50
CA ARG A 108 -0.10 -4.66 -4.54
C ARG A 108 1.22 -4.52 -3.80
N GLY A 109 1.92 -5.64 -3.59
CA GLY A 109 3.23 -5.63 -2.93
C GLY A 109 3.17 -4.99 -1.54
N PHE A 110 2.04 -5.12 -0.85
CA PHE A 110 1.79 -4.51 0.46
C PHE A 110 2.37 -5.38 1.55
N LEU A 111 3.32 -4.82 2.28
CA LEU A 111 4.03 -5.50 3.35
C LEU A 111 4.24 -4.55 4.54
N ILE A 112 4.03 -5.04 5.75
CA ILE A 112 4.53 -4.43 6.99
C ILE A 112 5.67 -5.32 7.50
N ASP A 113 6.82 -4.70 7.81
CA ASP A 113 7.97 -5.37 8.45
C ASP A 113 7.50 -6.18 9.66
N SER A 114 7.92 -7.44 9.75
CA SER A 114 7.47 -8.36 10.80
C SER A 114 7.70 -7.80 12.21
N ARG A 115 8.77 -7.00 12.40
CA ARG A 115 9.10 -6.32 13.67
C ARG A 115 8.12 -5.18 14.04
N SER A 116 7.33 -4.73 13.06
CA SER A 116 6.37 -3.61 13.19
C SER A 116 4.92 -4.06 13.15
N GLN A 117 4.65 -5.35 12.95
CA GLN A 117 3.30 -5.91 12.91
C GLN A 117 2.60 -5.86 14.28
N GLY A 118 1.29 -6.11 14.30
CA GLY A 118 0.47 -6.11 15.54
C GLY A 118 0.12 -4.71 16.09
N ARG A 119 0.60 -3.63 15.48
CA ARG A 119 0.40 -2.22 15.90
C ARG A 119 -0.68 -1.48 15.12
N GLY A 120 -1.46 -2.16 14.28
CA GLY A 120 -2.50 -1.54 13.45
C GLY A 120 -1.98 -0.79 12.21
N LEU A 121 -0.66 -0.78 11.96
CA LEU A 121 -0.03 -0.05 10.85
C LEU A 121 -0.58 -0.47 9.49
N GLY A 122 -0.91 -1.75 9.29
CA GLY A 122 -1.45 -2.25 8.03
C GLY A 122 -2.78 -1.58 7.65
N SER A 123 -3.70 -1.41 8.58
CA SER A 123 -4.97 -0.74 8.29
C SER A 123 -4.81 0.76 8.05
N LEU A 124 -3.90 1.41 8.76
CA LEU A 124 -3.59 2.83 8.55
C LEU A 124 -2.92 3.06 7.18
N ALA A 125 -1.93 2.23 6.82
CA ALA A 125 -1.27 2.31 5.53
C ALA A 125 -2.22 2.02 4.35
N ALA A 126 -3.15 1.07 4.51
CA ALA A 126 -4.16 0.80 3.50
C ALA A 126 -5.14 1.98 3.31
N ARG A 127 -5.49 2.70 4.39
CA ARG A 127 -6.26 3.95 4.29
C ARG A 127 -5.47 5.04 3.57
N ALA A 128 -4.20 5.24 3.95
CA ALA A 128 -3.31 6.20 3.30
C ALA A 128 -3.14 5.88 1.81
N ALA A 129 -3.07 4.61 1.41
CA ALA A 129 -3.01 4.20 0.00
C ALA A 129 -4.24 4.64 -0.80
N VAL A 130 -5.43 4.64 -0.21
CA VAL A 130 -6.65 5.14 -0.88
C VAL A 130 -6.59 6.66 -1.08
N GLU A 131 -6.09 7.40 -0.09
CA GLU A 131 -5.88 8.85 -0.22
C GLU A 131 -4.84 9.18 -1.31
N GLU A 132 -3.74 8.45 -1.35
CA GLU A 132 -2.74 8.60 -2.41
C GLU A 132 -3.31 8.23 -3.79
N ALA A 133 -4.11 7.19 -3.90
CA ALA A 133 -4.80 6.83 -5.13
C ALA A 133 -5.72 7.96 -5.62
N ARG A 134 -6.44 8.65 -4.71
CA ARG A 134 -7.26 9.82 -5.04
C ARG A 134 -6.41 10.96 -5.60
N LYS A 135 -5.29 11.29 -4.93
CA LYS A 135 -4.34 12.32 -5.37
C LYS A 135 -3.75 11.97 -6.75
N LEU A 136 -3.35 10.71 -6.96
CA LEU A 136 -2.84 10.22 -8.24
C LEU A 136 -3.89 10.36 -9.35
N THR A 137 -5.14 9.94 -9.10
CA THR A 137 -6.25 10.05 -10.06
C THR A 137 -6.46 11.51 -10.47
N ALA A 138 -6.51 12.43 -9.51
CA ALA A 138 -6.67 13.86 -9.78
C ALA A 138 -5.48 14.44 -10.57
N ARG A 139 -4.25 14.07 -10.21
CA ARG A 139 -3.02 14.55 -10.85
C ARG A 139 -2.85 14.04 -12.27
N LEU A 140 -3.21 12.80 -12.54
CA LEU A 140 -3.03 12.14 -13.83
C LEU A 140 -4.25 12.28 -14.76
N GLY A 141 -5.35 12.84 -14.28
CA GLY A 141 -6.60 12.93 -15.04
C GLY A 141 -7.23 11.57 -15.33
N GLY A 142 -7.00 10.58 -14.45
CA GLY A 142 -7.50 9.21 -14.61
C GLY A 142 -8.98 9.05 -14.27
N GLY A 143 -9.57 7.93 -14.68
CA GLY A 143 -10.96 7.55 -14.44
C GLY A 143 -11.15 6.49 -13.35
N GLN A 144 -10.12 6.23 -12.52
CA GLN A 144 -10.20 5.22 -11.47
C GLN A 144 -11.19 5.67 -10.38
N ALA A 145 -12.18 4.83 -10.11
CA ALA A 145 -13.21 5.10 -9.10
C ALA A 145 -12.87 4.53 -7.72
N GLY A 146 -11.85 3.68 -7.62
CA GLY A 146 -11.50 3.02 -6.37
C GLY A 146 -10.12 2.39 -6.38
N VAL A 147 -9.85 1.68 -5.29
CA VAL A 147 -8.68 0.83 -5.09
C VAL A 147 -9.15 -0.60 -4.92
N VAL A 148 -8.54 -1.53 -5.66
CA VAL A 148 -8.78 -2.96 -5.55
C VAL A 148 -7.50 -3.68 -5.13
N LEU A 149 -7.64 -4.76 -4.41
CA LEU A 149 -6.56 -5.67 -4.06
C LEU A 149 -7.06 -7.10 -4.03
N SER A 150 -6.14 -8.05 -4.08
CA SER A 150 -6.45 -9.44 -3.73
C SER A 150 -5.60 -9.87 -2.53
N VAL A 151 -6.22 -10.60 -1.62
CA VAL A 151 -5.58 -11.12 -0.41
C VAL A 151 -5.85 -12.61 -0.28
N ASN A 152 -4.82 -13.40 0.05
CA ASN A 152 -4.97 -14.85 0.19
C ASN A 152 -5.93 -15.17 1.36
N GLU A 153 -6.83 -16.13 1.15
CA GLU A 153 -7.81 -16.56 2.17
C GLU A 153 -7.15 -17.08 3.45
N ARG A 154 -5.89 -17.56 3.35
CA ARG A 154 -5.07 -18.00 4.50
C ARG A 154 -4.33 -16.87 5.21
N ASN A 155 -4.59 -15.60 4.84
CA ASN A 155 -4.02 -14.41 5.50
C ASN A 155 -5.09 -13.64 6.29
N PRO A 156 -5.55 -14.15 7.44
CA PRO A 156 -6.60 -13.51 8.22
C PRO A 156 -6.20 -12.11 8.73
N ALA A 157 -4.92 -11.89 9.00
CA ALA A 157 -4.41 -10.58 9.43
C ALA A 157 -4.55 -9.54 8.32
N GLY A 158 -4.23 -9.90 7.08
CA GLY A 158 -4.43 -9.03 5.91
C GLY A 158 -5.91 -8.74 5.67
N LEU A 159 -6.77 -9.77 5.69
CA LEU A 159 -8.22 -9.60 5.54
C LEU A 159 -8.78 -8.63 6.58
N ALA A 160 -8.42 -8.79 7.86
CA ALA A 160 -8.87 -7.91 8.94
C ALA A 160 -8.34 -6.48 8.77
N ALA A 161 -7.07 -6.30 8.37
CA ALA A 161 -6.47 -4.99 8.17
C ALA A 161 -7.17 -4.21 7.04
N TYR A 162 -7.46 -4.86 5.91
CA TYR A 162 -8.17 -4.23 4.80
C TYR A 162 -9.64 -3.95 5.12
N ALA A 163 -10.34 -4.86 5.78
CA ALA A 163 -11.70 -4.60 6.25
C ALA A 163 -11.76 -3.40 7.21
N LYS A 164 -10.82 -3.30 8.18
CA LYS A 164 -10.68 -2.16 9.09
C LYS A 164 -10.33 -0.87 8.32
N ALA A 165 -9.64 -0.98 7.19
CA ALA A 165 -9.36 0.14 6.29
C ALA A 165 -10.56 0.54 5.41
N GLY A 166 -11.69 -0.15 5.50
CA GLY A 166 -12.92 0.15 4.76
C GLY A 166 -13.01 -0.52 3.38
N PHE A 167 -12.16 -1.49 3.09
CA PHE A 167 -12.31 -2.33 1.91
C PHE A 167 -13.44 -3.34 2.13
N VAL A 168 -14.26 -3.53 1.10
CA VAL A 168 -15.35 -4.50 1.08
C VAL A 168 -14.93 -5.71 0.25
N ASP A 169 -15.20 -6.89 0.76
CA ASP A 169 -15.00 -8.16 0.05
C ASP A 169 -16.01 -8.27 -1.09
N THR A 170 -15.55 -8.45 -2.32
CA THR A 170 -16.37 -8.52 -3.52
C THR A 170 -16.43 -9.92 -4.12
N GLY A 171 -15.71 -10.89 -3.57
CA GLY A 171 -15.78 -12.29 -4.01
C GLY A 171 -14.44 -13.00 -4.04
N GLN A 172 -14.51 -14.27 -4.42
CA GLN A 172 -13.34 -15.12 -4.54
C GLN A 172 -12.63 -14.93 -5.87
N TYR A 173 -11.29 -14.93 -5.85
CA TYR A 173 -10.41 -14.90 -7.01
C TYR A 173 -9.48 -16.12 -7.01
N LEU A 174 -9.52 -16.92 -8.06
CA LEU A 174 -8.74 -18.15 -8.20
C LEU A 174 -7.49 -18.00 -9.07
N GLY A 175 -7.21 -16.80 -9.59
CA GLY A 175 -6.07 -16.54 -10.48
C GLY A 175 -4.72 -16.38 -9.77
N GLY A 176 -4.67 -16.43 -8.46
CA GLY A 176 -3.43 -16.29 -7.70
C GLY A 176 -2.60 -17.58 -7.64
N SER A 177 -1.28 -17.47 -7.81
CA SER A 177 -0.34 -18.61 -7.74
C SER A 177 -0.22 -19.23 -6.34
N ALA A 178 -0.59 -18.49 -5.28
CA ALA A 178 -0.52 -18.93 -3.90
C ALA A 178 -1.83 -19.52 -3.35
N GLY A 179 -2.79 -19.87 -4.21
CA GLY A 179 -4.09 -20.43 -3.87
C GLY A 179 -5.22 -19.40 -3.86
N PRO A 180 -6.42 -19.77 -3.36
CA PRO A 180 -7.60 -18.91 -3.39
C PRO A 180 -7.37 -17.57 -2.66
N GLN A 181 -7.87 -16.50 -3.27
CA GLN A 181 -7.78 -15.14 -2.74
C GLN A 181 -9.18 -14.52 -2.65
N ARG A 182 -9.32 -13.48 -1.85
CA ARG A 182 -10.49 -12.59 -1.83
C ARG A 182 -10.14 -11.30 -2.54
N THR A 183 -10.98 -10.89 -3.49
CA THR A 183 -10.93 -9.55 -4.07
C THR A 183 -11.59 -8.58 -3.10
N MET A 184 -10.90 -7.51 -2.75
CA MET A 184 -11.45 -6.47 -1.88
C MET A 184 -11.35 -5.12 -2.58
N TYR A 185 -12.35 -4.27 -2.42
CA TYR A 185 -12.48 -2.99 -3.11
C TYR A 185 -12.87 -1.87 -2.14
N ARG A 186 -12.33 -0.67 -2.38
CA ARG A 186 -12.75 0.56 -1.71
C ARG A 186 -12.83 1.71 -2.70
N GLU A 187 -13.96 2.44 -2.68
CA GLU A 187 -14.15 3.66 -3.48
C GLU A 187 -13.22 4.79 -3.02
N LEU A 188 -12.86 5.69 -3.98
CA LEU A 188 -12.07 6.89 -3.66
C LEU A 188 -12.91 7.96 -2.94
N GLY A 189 -14.23 7.95 -3.11
CA GLY A 189 -15.14 8.94 -2.50
C GLY A 189 -15.23 10.22 -3.30
#